data_7de11d7695c438c4ed12251c94cf6416
#
_entry.id   7de11d7695c438c4ed12251c94cf6416
#
_cell.length_a   1.000
_cell.length_b   1.000
_cell.length_c   1.000
_cell.angle_alpha   90.00
_cell.angle_beta   90.00
_cell.angle_gamma   90.00
#
_symmetry.space_group_name_H-M   'P 1'
#
loop_
_entity.id
_entity.type
_entity.pdbx_description
1 polymer ?
#
loop_
_entity_poly.entity_id
_entity_poly.type
_entity_poly.pdbx_seq_one_letter_code
_entity_poly.pdbx_strand_id
1 'polypeptide(L)'
;MTVSLLRGCTLAALVGCLGSLGCSSTDNAATDAAGNPGDAGNTARKGKRGVAYGFQSAADLAALGPSISWWYNWSDKPDFTASAGPAFLPMVWDEQFTTASLEAHVPAGAEYLLTFNEPNFVDQANVTPAEAAAKWPELQAFARSRGMKLVSPAVNYCGSPCNDTDPFDWLQKFLDACTDCQVDYIAMHWYACDKPAIVNTLAKYEQSFHKPLWVTELACLDDRSKVNDAAELAYLKDAVAALEADPMVFRYAWFTGRSTNSPPISLLGAAGKLTPLGAAYAAQPSAP
;
A
#
# COMPACT_ATOMS: atom_id res chain seq x y z
N MET A 1 -25.49 42.54 -37.80
CA MET A 1 -26.75 41.95 -38.26
C MET A 1 -27.12 40.91 -37.21
N THR A 2 -27.88 41.27 -36.12
CA THR A 2 -29.36 41.34 -36.07
C THR A 2 -29.95 39.94 -36.44
N VAL A 3 -30.68 39.19 -35.62
CA VAL A 3 -31.89 39.38 -34.81
C VAL A 3 -32.09 38.04 -34.07
N SER A 4 -32.22 37.84 -32.79
CA SER A 4 -33.30 38.05 -31.80
C SER A 4 -34.63 37.34 -32.09
N LEU A 5 -35.17 36.70 -31.07
CA LEU A 5 -36.56 36.54 -30.58
C LEU A 5 -36.84 35.13 -30.06
N LEU A 6 -37.02 34.91 -28.79
CA LEU A 6 -38.07 35.15 -27.79
C LEU A 6 -39.34 34.30 -27.92
N ARG A 7 -39.77 33.78 -26.75
CA ARG A 7 -41.10 33.37 -26.23
C ARG A 7 -41.40 31.88 -26.26
N GLY A 8 -42.01 31.29 -25.24
CA GLY A 8 -42.82 31.83 -24.19
C GLY A 8 -43.17 30.81 -23.11
N CYS A 9 -43.50 31.32 -21.97
CA CYS A 9 -44.07 30.68 -20.78
C CYS A 9 -45.45 30.03 -21.04
N THR A 10 -45.73 28.98 -20.26
CA THR A 10 -47.10 28.79 -19.77
C THR A 10 -47.09 28.13 -18.39
N LEU A 11 -47.82 28.73 -17.48
CA LEU A 11 -48.13 28.47 -16.09
C LEU A 11 -49.52 27.80 -15.99
N ALA A 12 -49.71 26.84 -15.12
CA ALA A 12 -50.98 26.49 -14.44
C ALA A 12 -50.72 25.38 -13.43
N ALA A 13 -50.80 25.59 -12.22
CA ALA A 13 -51.84 25.87 -11.21
C ALA A 13 -52.34 24.59 -10.51
N LEU A 14 -52.03 24.55 -9.23
CA LEU A 14 -52.69 24.13 -8.01
C LEU A 14 -53.93 23.22 -8.10
N VAL A 15 -53.98 22.16 -7.28
CA VAL A 15 -55.02 21.87 -6.26
C VAL A 15 -54.42 21.03 -5.17
N GLY A 16 -54.64 21.40 -3.91
CA GLY A 16 -54.23 20.72 -2.71
C GLY A 16 -55.34 19.83 -2.14
N CYS A 17 -54.99 18.98 -1.23
CA CYS A 17 -55.86 18.44 -0.21
C CYS A 17 -55.05 18.11 1.06
N LEU A 18 -55.54 18.70 2.15
CA LEU A 18 -55.14 18.44 3.56
C LEU A 18 -55.72 17.12 4.08
N GLY A 19 -54.99 16.45 4.95
CA GLY A 19 -55.52 15.30 5.68
C GLY A 19 -54.57 14.69 6.69
N SER A 20 -54.53 15.22 7.89
CA SER A 20 -54.43 14.66 9.26
C SER A 20 -53.44 13.56 9.63
N LEU A 21 -52.55 13.91 10.54
CA LEU A 21 -52.11 13.31 11.82
C LEU A 21 -52.32 11.80 12.06
N GLY A 22 -51.20 11.10 12.35
CA GLY A 22 -51.16 9.81 13.00
C GLY A 22 -49.76 9.45 13.36
N CYS A 23 -49.33 9.79 14.60
CA CYS A 23 -48.13 9.19 15.22
C CYS A 23 -48.40 7.73 15.54
N SER A 24 -47.52 6.84 15.11
CA SER A 24 -47.32 5.54 15.74
C SER A 24 -45.89 5.06 15.50
N SER A 25 -45.13 5.01 16.60
CA SER A 25 -43.85 4.37 16.70
C SER A 25 -44.02 2.85 16.64
N THR A 26 -43.37 2.20 15.69
CA THR A 26 -43.05 0.77 15.79
C THR A 26 -41.63 0.56 15.24
N ASP A 27 -40.78 0.05 16.13
CA ASP A 27 -39.49 -0.53 15.83
C ASP A 27 -39.63 -1.58 14.74
N ASN A 28 -38.90 -1.40 13.63
CA ASN A 28 -38.68 -2.47 12.67
C ASN A 28 -37.18 -2.69 12.54
N ALA A 29 -36.76 -3.81 13.13
CA ALA A 29 -35.46 -4.43 12.81
C ALA A 29 -35.37 -4.63 11.29
N ALA A 30 -34.37 -4.02 10.68
CA ALA A 30 -34.01 -4.26 9.31
C ALA A 30 -33.47 -5.69 9.18
N THR A 31 -34.20 -6.53 8.48
CA THR A 31 -33.75 -7.83 7.99
C THR A 31 -32.73 -7.57 6.88
N ASP A 32 -31.51 -7.99 7.12
CA ASP A 32 -30.45 -8.01 6.10
C ASP A 32 -30.92 -8.74 4.86
N ALA A 33 -30.86 -8.03 3.74
CA ALA A 33 -31.14 -8.57 2.43
C ALA A 33 -30.08 -9.63 2.07
N ALA A 34 -30.55 -10.76 1.60
CA ALA A 34 -29.77 -11.88 1.12
C ALA A 34 -28.70 -11.42 0.11
N GLY A 35 -27.42 -11.65 0.46
CA GLY A 35 -26.30 -11.42 -0.44
C GLY A 35 -26.38 -12.30 -1.68
N ASN A 36 -26.09 -11.69 -2.80
CA ASN A 36 -26.01 -12.33 -4.11
C ASN A 36 -24.92 -13.42 -4.09
N PRO A 37 -25.16 -14.68 -4.51
CA PRO A 37 -24.20 -15.79 -4.45
C PRO A 37 -23.10 -15.74 -5.52
N GLY A 38 -22.76 -14.55 -6.01
CA GLY A 38 -21.69 -14.32 -6.99
C GLY A 38 -20.42 -13.67 -6.44
N ASP A 39 -20.43 -13.22 -5.18
CA ASP A 39 -19.32 -12.48 -4.58
C ASP A 39 -18.52 -13.35 -3.59
N ALA A 40 -17.96 -14.46 -4.10
CA ALA A 40 -16.86 -15.15 -3.44
C ALA A 40 -15.55 -14.36 -3.67
N GLY A 41 -15.63 -13.03 -3.69
CA GLY A 41 -14.52 -12.10 -3.78
C GLY A 41 -13.75 -12.09 -2.47
N ASN A 42 -12.51 -12.42 -2.58
CA ASN A 42 -11.41 -12.23 -1.65
C ASN A 42 -11.70 -11.14 -0.60
N THR A 43 -12.23 -11.51 0.56
CA THR A 43 -12.31 -10.62 1.71
C THR A 43 -10.91 -10.48 2.27
N ALA A 44 -10.07 -9.68 1.57
CA ALA A 44 -8.76 -9.32 2.06
C ALA A 44 -8.89 -8.79 3.49
N ARG A 45 -8.14 -9.37 4.42
CA ARG A 45 -8.12 -8.91 5.80
C ARG A 45 -7.79 -7.43 5.82
N LYS A 46 -8.67 -6.62 6.40
CA LYS A 46 -8.39 -5.20 6.63
C LYS A 46 -7.36 -5.11 7.74
N GLY A 47 -6.14 -4.70 7.42
CA GLY A 47 -5.07 -4.54 8.41
C GLY A 47 -3.85 -3.88 7.79
N LYS A 48 -3.03 -3.24 8.64
CA LYS A 48 -1.81 -2.53 8.20
C LYS A 48 -0.69 -3.47 7.82
N ARG A 49 -0.60 -4.65 8.49
CA ARG A 49 0.56 -5.55 8.49
C ARG A 49 0.68 -6.36 7.23
N GLY A 50 1.85 -6.36 6.62
CA GLY A 50 2.20 -7.12 5.42
C GLY A 50 3.61 -7.71 5.47
N VAL A 51 4.04 -8.27 4.35
CA VAL A 51 5.42 -8.77 4.16
C VAL A 51 5.90 -8.46 2.75
N ALA A 52 7.12 -7.95 2.65
CA ALA A 52 7.86 -7.82 1.40
C ALA A 52 8.56 -9.15 1.10
N TYR A 53 7.86 -10.05 0.39
CA TYR A 53 8.32 -11.41 0.13
C TYR A 53 7.47 -12.14 -0.90
N GLY A 54 8.11 -12.72 -1.91
CA GLY A 54 7.48 -13.66 -2.84
C GLY A 54 7.28 -15.03 -2.19
N PHE A 55 6.04 -15.44 -1.96
CA PHE A 55 5.76 -16.76 -1.41
C PHE A 55 6.11 -17.86 -2.41
N GLN A 56 6.94 -18.80 -1.98
CA GLN A 56 7.44 -19.91 -2.81
C GLN A 56 6.65 -21.21 -2.61
N SER A 57 5.78 -21.26 -1.60
CA SER A 57 4.99 -22.47 -1.31
C SER A 57 3.72 -22.15 -0.55
N ALA A 58 2.71 -23.00 -0.70
CA ALA A 58 1.50 -22.96 0.10
C ALA A 58 1.77 -23.13 1.61
N ALA A 59 2.81 -23.87 1.98
CA ALA A 59 3.18 -24.08 3.39
C ALA A 59 3.68 -22.77 4.02
N ASP A 60 4.46 -21.98 3.30
CA ASP A 60 4.94 -20.68 3.77
C ASP A 60 3.78 -19.68 3.92
N LEU A 61 2.89 -19.66 2.94
CA LEU A 61 1.69 -18.82 3.00
C LEU A 61 0.78 -19.25 4.16
N ALA A 62 0.61 -20.55 4.39
CA ALA A 62 -0.17 -21.06 5.52
C ALA A 62 0.45 -20.71 6.88
N ALA A 63 1.78 -20.64 6.98
CA ALA A 63 2.48 -20.29 8.20
C ALA A 63 2.39 -18.79 8.55
N LEU A 64 2.61 -17.91 7.58
CA LEU A 64 2.69 -16.45 7.80
C LEU A 64 1.36 -15.73 7.47
N GLY A 65 0.61 -16.22 6.49
CA GLY A 65 -0.62 -15.60 5.98
C GLY A 65 -1.67 -15.26 7.04
N PRO A 66 -1.90 -16.08 8.09
CA PRO A 66 -2.85 -15.74 9.16
C PRO A 66 -2.54 -14.45 9.91
N SER A 67 -1.29 -13.97 9.90
CA SER A 67 -0.81 -12.81 10.66
C SER A 67 -0.61 -11.55 9.82
N ILE A 68 -0.82 -11.62 8.51
CA ILE A 68 -0.65 -10.50 7.59
C ILE A 68 -1.93 -10.28 6.77
N SER A 69 -2.09 -9.08 6.24
CA SER A 69 -3.23 -8.70 5.40
C SER A 69 -2.84 -8.61 3.94
N TRP A 70 -1.56 -8.43 3.64
CA TRP A 70 -1.05 -8.24 2.29
C TRP A 70 0.41 -8.65 2.16
N TRP A 71 0.85 -8.82 0.91
CA TRP A 71 2.23 -9.11 0.54
C TRP A 71 2.51 -8.64 -0.89
N TYR A 72 3.76 -8.47 -1.23
CA TYR A 72 4.22 -8.20 -2.59
C TYR A 72 5.60 -8.83 -2.80
N ASN A 73 6.01 -8.94 -4.07
CA ASN A 73 7.21 -9.64 -4.52
C ASN A 73 8.03 -8.82 -5.51
N TRP A 74 7.92 -7.51 -5.46
CA TRP A 74 8.57 -6.57 -6.39
C TRP A 74 8.21 -6.80 -7.87
N SER A 75 7.07 -7.42 -8.15
CA SER A 75 6.57 -7.71 -9.50
C SER A 75 5.11 -7.31 -9.66
N ASP A 76 4.69 -7.15 -10.92
CA ASP A 76 3.30 -6.88 -11.29
C ASP A 76 2.38 -8.11 -11.20
N LYS A 77 2.95 -9.30 -10.95
CA LYS A 77 2.22 -10.56 -10.81
C LYS A 77 2.72 -11.38 -9.62
N PRO A 78 1.87 -12.20 -8.99
CA PRO A 78 2.29 -13.08 -7.92
C PRO A 78 3.10 -14.27 -8.47
N ASP A 79 4.13 -14.69 -7.73
CA ASP A 79 4.86 -15.94 -8.03
C ASP A 79 4.04 -17.18 -7.66
N PHE A 80 3.06 -17.01 -6.78
CA PHE A 80 2.23 -18.06 -6.26
C PHE A 80 0.76 -17.59 -6.18
N THR A 81 -0.13 -18.33 -6.80
CA THR A 81 -1.57 -18.04 -6.75
C THR A 81 -2.21 -18.82 -5.62
N ALA A 82 -2.73 -18.14 -4.63
CA ALA A 82 -3.52 -18.73 -3.54
C ALA A 82 -5.01 -18.48 -3.78
N SER A 83 -5.84 -19.46 -3.45
CA SER A 83 -7.30 -19.33 -3.53
C SER A 83 -7.91 -18.50 -2.39
N ALA A 84 -7.17 -18.30 -1.31
CA ALA A 84 -7.55 -17.49 -0.15
C ALA A 84 -6.30 -17.06 0.63
N GLY A 85 -6.40 -15.95 1.38
CA GLY A 85 -5.30 -15.48 2.23
C GLY A 85 -5.11 -13.97 2.15
N PRO A 86 -3.91 -13.48 2.51
CA PRO A 86 -3.56 -12.07 2.39
C PRO A 86 -3.52 -11.63 0.92
N ALA A 87 -3.90 -10.38 0.67
CA ALA A 87 -3.94 -9.82 -0.68
C ALA A 87 -2.53 -9.72 -1.27
N PHE A 88 -2.36 -10.16 -2.51
CA PHE A 88 -1.19 -9.80 -3.31
C PHE A 88 -1.35 -8.36 -3.83
N LEU A 89 -0.32 -7.56 -3.70
CA LEU A 89 -0.27 -6.21 -4.24
C LEU A 89 0.76 -6.14 -5.37
N PRO A 90 0.34 -5.83 -6.60
CA PRO A 90 1.24 -5.69 -7.73
C PRO A 90 2.14 -4.46 -7.57
N MET A 91 3.37 -4.55 -8.06
CA MET A 91 4.34 -3.46 -8.13
C MET A 91 4.85 -3.27 -9.55
N VAL A 92 4.90 -2.03 -9.99
CA VAL A 92 5.67 -1.61 -11.17
C VAL A 92 7.05 -1.19 -10.68
N TRP A 93 8.05 -2.05 -10.87
CA TRP A 93 9.36 -1.92 -10.24
C TRP A 93 10.19 -0.74 -10.79
N ASP A 94 10.14 -0.50 -12.11
CA ASP A 94 10.84 0.59 -12.82
C ASP A 94 9.98 1.20 -13.93
N GLU A 95 10.55 2.10 -14.74
CA GLU A 95 9.88 2.78 -15.85
C GLU A 95 9.75 1.94 -17.14
N GLN A 96 10.26 0.73 -17.17
CA GLN A 96 10.28 -0.11 -18.39
C GLN A 96 9.00 -0.94 -18.59
N PHE A 97 8.00 -0.75 -17.75
CA PHE A 97 6.69 -1.39 -17.90
C PHE A 97 5.98 -1.00 -19.20
N THR A 98 5.04 -1.83 -19.63
CA THR A 98 4.09 -1.49 -20.70
C THR A 98 2.67 -1.68 -20.20
N THR A 99 1.72 -0.90 -20.72
CA THR A 99 0.30 -1.09 -20.40
C THR A 99 -0.15 -2.51 -20.74
N ALA A 100 0.34 -3.10 -21.83
CA ALA A 100 0.02 -4.47 -22.20
C ALA A 100 0.51 -5.51 -21.18
N SER A 101 1.71 -5.31 -20.57
CA SER A 101 2.19 -6.19 -19.51
C SER A 101 1.35 -6.05 -18.25
N LEU A 102 0.98 -4.82 -17.88
CA LEU A 102 0.13 -4.58 -16.71
C LEU A 102 -1.28 -5.21 -16.90
N GLU A 103 -1.88 -5.07 -18.07
CA GLU A 103 -3.16 -5.71 -18.38
C GLU A 103 -3.12 -7.23 -18.28
N ALA A 104 -1.99 -7.83 -18.68
CA ALA A 104 -1.81 -9.28 -18.66
C ALA A 104 -1.48 -9.84 -17.26
N HIS A 105 -0.80 -9.07 -16.42
CA HIS A 105 -0.17 -9.56 -15.21
C HIS A 105 -0.87 -9.12 -13.92
N VAL A 106 -1.35 -7.88 -13.86
CA VAL A 106 -1.98 -7.35 -12.64
C VAL A 106 -3.28 -8.08 -12.37
N PRO A 107 -3.44 -8.72 -11.21
CA PRO A 107 -4.64 -9.49 -10.90
C PRO A 107 -5.92 -8.64 -10.97
N ALA A 108 -7.00 -9.24 -11.45
CA ALA A 108 -8.31 -8.62 -11.39
C ALA A 108 -8.71 -8.34 -9.94
N GLY A 109 -9.28 -7.17 -9.67
CA GLY A 109 -9.69 -6.78 -8.32
C GLY A 109 -8.55 -6.30 -7.42
N ALA A 110 -7.31 -6.11 -7.94
CA ALA A 110 -6.25 -5.44 -7.19
C ALA A 110 -6.67 -3.99 -6.88
N GLU A 111 -6.65 -3.63 -5.60
CA GLU A 111 -7.10 -2.30 -5.14
C GLU A 111 -6.00 -1.25 -5.19
N TYR A 112 -4.73 -1.67 -5.11
CA TYR A 112 -3.55 -0.80 -5.01
C TYR A 112 -2.49 -1.23 -6.02
N LEU A 113 -1.77 -0.25 -6.55
CA LEU A 113 -0.58 -0.45 -7.39
C LEU A 113 0.60 0.24 -6.69
N LEU A 114 1.58 -0.55 -6.27
CA LEU A 114 2.87 -0.06 -5.81
C LEU A 114 3.70 0.36 -7.02
N THR A 115 4.53 1.38 -6.86
CA THR A 115 5.33 1.90 -7.97
C THR A 115 6.81 1.99 -7.59
N PHE A 116 7.63 2.23 -8.51
CA PHE A 116 9.10 2.29 -8.58
C PHE A 116 9.84 2.02 -7.27
N ASN A 117 10.61 0.94 -7.27
CA ASN A 117 11.37 0.49 -6.11
C ASN A 117 12.68 1.23 -5.98
N GLU A 118 12.87 1.95 -4.87
CA GLU A 118 14.09 2.71 -4.55
C GLU A 118 14.66 3.45 -5.79
N PRO A 119 13.85 4.30 -6.45
CA PRO A 119 14.24 4.88 -7.73
C PRO A 119 15.44 5.81 -7.62
N ASN A 120 15.77 6.26 -6.42
CA ASN A 120 16.92 7.09 -6.15
C ASN A 120 18.25 6.32 -6.05
N PHE A 121 18.25 4.98 -6.01
CA PHE A 121 19.45 4.14 -6.04
C PHE A 121 19.80 3.74 -7.48
N VAL A 122 21.08 3.85 -7.85
CA VAL A 122 21.57 3.51 -9.20
C VAL A 122 21.53 2.00 -9.46
N ASP A 123 21.60 1.17 -8.44
CA ASP A 123 21.52 -0.30 -8.51
C ASP A 123 20.11 -0.86 -8.23
N GLN A 124 19.11 0.01 -8.11
CA GLN A 124 17.70 -0.33 -8.02
C GLN A 124 16.96 0.17 -9.27
N ALA A 125 15.74 0.66 -9.17
CA ALA A 125 14.99 1.13 -10.33
C ALA A 125 15.71 2.26 -11.10
N ASN A 126 16.53 3.06 -10.42
CA ASN A 126 17.36 4.12 -11.01
C ASN A 126 16.57 5.08 -11.91
N VAL A 127 15.46 5.56 -11.42
CA VAL A 127 14.55 6.47 -12.11
C VAL A 127 14.67 7.85 -11.48
N THR A 128 14.93 8.87 -12.27
CA THR A 128 14.94 10.24 -11.76
C THR A 128 13.49 10.75 -11.49
N PRO A 129 13.32 11.77 -10.64
CA PRO A 129 12.00 12.38 -10.41
C PRO A 129 11.28 12.81 -11.69
N ALA A 130 12.01 13.36 -12.65
CA ALA A 130 11.47 13.80 -13.93
C ALA A 130 11.03 12.64 -14.83
N GLU A 131 11.80 11.56 -14.89
CA GLU A 131 11.43 10.32 -15.62
C GLU A 131 10.21 9.67 -15.01
N ALA A 132 10.16 9.58 -13.68
CA ALA A 132 9.00 9.07 -12.95
C ALA A 132 7.73 9.89 -13.27
N ALA A 133 7.84 11.22 -13.25
CA ALA A 133 6.73 12.12 -13.59
C ALA A 133 6.29 11.97 -15.04
N ALA A 134 7.24 11.79 -15.98
CA ALA A 134 6.93 11.59 -17.40
C ALA A 134 6.20 10.25 -17.67
N LYS A 135 6.49 9.21 -16.87
CA LYS A 135 5.84 7.89 -16.97
C LYS A 135 4.54 7.78 -16.19
N TRP A 136 4.31 8.64 -15.23
CA TRP A 136 3.15 8.58 -14.33
C TRP A 136 1.78 8.61 -15.02
N PRO A 137 1.53 9.41 -16.07
CA PRO A 137 0.24 9.42 -16.77
C PRO A 137 -0.18 8.05 -17.32
N GLU A 138 0.76 7.22 -17.75
CA GLU A 138 0.50 5.85 -18.23
C GLU A 138 0.05 4.94 -17.08
N LEU A 139 0.75 4.98 -15.93
CA LEU A 139 0.34 4.28 -14.70
C LEU A 139 -1.02 4.75 -14.20
N GLN A 140 -1.25 6.06 -14.21
CA GLN A 140 -2.50 6.65 -13.78
C GLN A 140 -3.68 6.25 -14.66
N ALA A 141 -3.49 6.21 -15.97
CA ALA A 141 -4.52 5.76 -16.92
C ALA A 141 -4.89 4.29 -16.67
N PHE A 142 -3.89 3.43 -16.49
CA PHE A 142 -4.09 2.02 -16.14
C PHE A 142 -4.82 1.88 -14.79
N ALA A 143 -4.33 2.53 -13.73
CA ALA A 143 -4.95 2.45 -12.41
C ALA A 143 -6.41 2.91 -12.42
N ARG A 144 -6.71 4.02 -13.11
CA ARG A 144 -8.08 4.53 -13.26
C ARG A 144 -8.99 3.56 -14.00
N SER A 145 -8.50 2.90 -15.06
CA SER A 145 -9.28 1.92 -15.81
C SER A 145 -9.70 0.72 -14.97
N ARG A 146 -8.93 0.42 -13.91
CA ARG A 146 -9.11 -0.71 -13.00
C ARG A 146 -9.68 -0.32 -11.64
N GLY A 147 -9.93 0.98 -11.40
CA GLY A 147 -10.40 1.50 -10.10
C GLY A 147 -9.36 1.40 -8.97
N MET A 148 -8.08 1.30 -9.32
CA MET A 148 -6.97 1.15 -8.37
C MET A 148 -6.50 2.49 -7.80
N LYS A 149 -5.93 2.43 -6.61
CA LYS A 149 -5.22 3.52 -5.96
C LYS A 149 -3.71 3.41 -6.24
N LEU A 150 -3.06 4.56 -6.41
CA LEU A 150 -1.64 4.64 -6.68
C LEU A 150 -0.85 4.98 -5.41
N VAL A 151 0.15 4.17 -5.13
CA VAL A 151 1.14 4.41 -4.09
C VAL A 151 2.39 5.02 -4.75
N SER A 152 2.96 6.07 -4.18
CA SER A 152 4.15 6.73 -4.74
C SER A 152 5.31 5.77 -4.91
N PRO A 153 6.34 6.16 -5.67
CA PRO A 153 7.63 5.48 -5.60
C PRO A 153 8.11 5.33 -4.15
N ALA A 154 8.65 4.15 -3.82
CA ALA A 154 9.18 3.85 -2.49
C ALA A 154 10.64 4.29 -2.42
N VAL A 155 10.90 5.44 -1.82
CA VAL A 155 12.23 6.06 -1.75
C VAL A 155 12.86 5.80 -0.39
N ASN A 156 14.18 5.70 -0.34
CA ASN A 156 14.95 5.47 0.88
C ASN A 156 16.15 6.43 0.95
N TYR A 157 16.71 6.63 2.15
CA TYR A 157 18.00 7.30 2.28
C TYR A 157 19.09 6.50 1.59
N CYS A 158 19.80 7.12 0.66
CA CYS A 158 20.81 6.46 -0.16
C CYS A 158 22.23 6.92 0.20
N GLY A 159 23.07 5.95 0.54
CA GLY A 159 24.48 6.21 0.89
C GLY A 159 25.41 6.37 -0.31
N SER A 160 25.20 5.64 -1.41
CA SER A 160 25.97 5.67 -2.68
C SER A 160 25.96 4.28 -3.36
N PRO A 161 25.88 4.18 -4.69
CA PRO A 161 25.66 5.27 -5.65
C PRO A 161 24.18 5.64 -5.76
N CYS A 162 23.88 6.93 -5.88
CA CYS A 162 22.53 7.47 -5.89
C CYS A 162 22.34 8.51 -7.01
N ASN A 163 21.14 8.62 -7.55
CA ASN A 163 20.73 9.79 -8.34
C ASN A 163 20.20 10.93 -7.41
N ASP A 164 19.73 10.59 -6.22
CA ASP A 164 19.43 11.51 -5.12
C ASP A 164 19.65 10.79 -3.77
N THR A 165 20.18 11.47 -2.78
CA THR A 165 20.51 10.89 -1.46
C THR A 165 19.40 11.07 -0.44
N ASP A 166 18.52 12.09 -0.61
CA ASP A 166 17.45 12.42 0.32
C ASP A 166 16.08 12.01 -0.26
N PRO A 167 15.34 11.10 0.38
CA PRO A 167 14.02 10.66 -0.09
C PRO A 167 12.99 11.80 -0.15
N PHE A 168 13.10 12.81 0.71
CA PHE A 168 12.18 13.94 0.70
C PHE A 168 12.39 14.84 -0.50
N ASP A 169 13.66 15.10 -0.84
CA ASP A 169 14.03 15.87 -2.03
C ASP A 169 13.57 15.17 -3.30
N TRP A 170 13.81 13.86 -3.39
CA TRP A 170 13.40 13.08 -4.55
C TRP A 170 11.88 13.10 -4.74
N LEU A 171 11.10 12.81 -3.67
CA LEU A 171 9.65 12.81 -3.72
C LEU A 171 9.07 14.21 -4.01
N GLN A 172 9.64 15.25 -3.43
CA GLN A 172 9.19 16.62 -3.69
C GLN A 172 9.40 17.00 -5.15
N LYS A 173 10.61 16.73 -5.70
CA LYS A 173 10.91 16.96 -7.13
C LYS A 173 9.98 16.17 -8.04
N PHE A 174 9.64 14.94 -7.68
CA PHE A 174 8.67 14.13 -8.42
C PHE A 174 7.28 14.78 -8.40
N LEU A 175 6.77 15.15 -7.24
CA LEU A 175 5.45 15.77 -7.11
C LEU A 175 5.37 17.12 -7.81
N ASP A 176 6.44 17.93 -7.76
CA ASP A 176 6.52 19.22 -8.45
C ASP A 176 6.52 19.07 -9.97
N ALA A 177 7.17 18.03 -10.49
CA ALA A 177 7.19 17.73 -11.93
C ALA A 177 5.87 17.10 -12.41
N CYS A 178 5.07 16.54 -11.53
CA CYS A 178 3.87 15.75 -11.82
C CYS A 178 2.59 16.48 -11.37
N THR A 179 2.30 17.62 -11.97
CA THR A 179 1.28 18.60 -11.51
C THR A 179 -0.14 18.05 -11.41
N ASP A 180 -0.54 17.11 -12.28
CA ASP A 180 -1.89 16.53 -12.29
C ASP A 180 -1.89 15.03 -11.94
N CYS A 181 -0.85 14.58 -11.27
CA CYS A 181 -0.69 13.20 -10.93
C CYS A 181 -1.55 12.77 -9.74
N GLN A 182 -2.29 11.69 -9.94
CA GLN A 182 -2.94 10.99 -8.84
C GLN A 182 -1.87 10.22 -8.06
N VAL A 183 -1.59 10.64 -6.84
CA VAL A 183 -0.80 9.92 -5.85
C VAL A 183 -1.66 9.82 -4.61
N ASP A 184 -2.20 8.64 -4.33
CA ASP A 184 -3.13 8.45 -3.21
C ASP A 184 -2.40 8.26 -1.88
N TYR A 185 -1.22 7.67 -1.89
CA TYR A 185 -0.39 7.34 -0.73
C TYR A 185 1.07 7.64 -0.99
N ILE A 186 1.83 7.89 0.07
CA ILE A 186 3.29 8.02 0.01
C ILE A 186 3.93 6.75 0.56
N ALA A 187 4.89 6.19 -0.20
CA ALA A 187 5.68 5.04 0.21
C ALA A 187 7.09 5.44 0.66
N MET A 188 7.63 4.67 1.59
CA MET A 188 9.01 4.77 2.04
C MET A 188 9.57 3.39 2.41
N HIS A 189 10.91 3.25 2.37
CA HIS A 189 11.64 2.16 2.99
C HIS A 189 12.37 2.65 4.25
N TRP A 190 12.56 1.75 5.20
CA TRP A 190 13.24 2.09 6.44
C TRP A 190 14.06 0.91 6.98
N TYR A 191 15.37 1.15 7.17
CA TYR A 191 16.28 0.10 7.59
C TYR A 191 17.12 0.47 8.83
N ALA A 192 16.98 1.68 9.37
CA ALA A 192 17.65 2.06 10.61
C ALA A 192 17.06 1.36 11.84
N CYS A 193 17.95 0.96 12.75
CA CYS A 193 17.65 0.11 13.90
C CYS A 193 17.16 0.90 15.13
N ASP A 194 16.58 2.07 14.96
CA ASP A 194 16.25 2.97 16.06
C ASP A 194 14.77 3.38 16.01
N LYS A 195 14.03 3.08 17.09
CA LYS A 195 12.61 3.44 17.23
C LYS A 195 12.36 4.96 17.21
N PRO A 196 13.08 5.79 17.97
CA PRO A 196 12.92 7.24 17.87
C PRO A 196 13.13 7.77 16.45
N ALA A 197 14.08 7.21 15.71
CA ALA A 197 14.36 7.64 14.34
C ALA A 197 13.19 7.34 13.38
N ILE A 198 12.60 6.13 13.44
CA ILE A 198 11.43 5.83 12.57
C ILE A 198 10.25 6.74 12.93
N VAL A 199 9.92 6.94 14.19
CA VAL A 199 8.82 7.82 14.63
C VAL A 199 9.02 9.25 14.13
N ASN A 200 10.24 9.80 14.29
CA ASN A 200 10.55 11.15 13.79
C ASN A 200 10.46 11.23 12.26
N THR A 201 10.88 10.18 11.56
CA THR A 201 10.81 10.13 10.10
C THR A 201 9.37 10.05 9.61
N LEU A 202 8.52 9.22 10.21
CA LEU A 202 7.09 9.18 9.91
C LEU A 202 6.46 10.56 10.06
N ALA A 203 6.69 11.23 11.19
CA ALA A 203 6.18 12.58 11.42
C ALA A 203 6.68 13.59 10.37
N LYS A 204 7.93 13.47 9.91
CA LYS A 204 8.46 14.31 8.82
C LYS A 204 7.75 14.03 7.50
N TYR A 205 7.49 12.76 7.13
CA TYR A 205 6.71 12.40 5.94
C TYR A 205 5.30 12.96 5.99
N GLU A 206 4.61 12.84 7.12
CA GLU A 206 3.27 13.40 7.33
C GLU A 206 3.23 14.91 7.13
N GLN A 207 4.18 15.62 7.74
CA GLN A 207 4.32 17.07 7.61
C GLN A 207 4.67 17.53 6.20
N SER A 208 5.47 16.75 5.46
CA SER A 208 5.91 17.12 4.13
C SER A 208 4.86 16.84 3.05
N PHE A 209 4.14 15.73 3.15
CA PHE A 209 3.31 15.25 2.03
C PHE A 209 1.81 15.20 2.33
N HIS A 210 1.38 15.26 3.59
CA HIS A 210 -0.04 15.28 4.01
C HIS A 210 -0.89 14.15 3.40
N LYS A 211 -0.31 12.96 3.25
CA LYS A 211 -0.96 11.76 2.70
C LYS A 211 -0.72 10.56 3.59
N PRO A 212 -1.63 9.57 3.60
CA PRO A 212 -1.40 8.33 4.35
C PRO A 212 -0.14 7.61 3.85
N LEU A 213 0.58 6.97 4.77
CA LEU A 213 1.89 6.40 4.54
C LEU A 213 1.86 4.89 4.36
N TRP A 214 2.73 4.40 3.47
CA TRP A 214 3.10 3.00 3.33
C TRP A 214 4.58 2.84 3.67
N VAL A 215 4.90 2.03 4.67
CA VAL A 215 6.27 1.58 4.92
C VAL A 215 6.41 0.21 4.24
N THR A 216 6.75 0.22 2.95
CA THR A 216 6.71 -0.99 2.13
C THR A 216 7.84 -1.96 2.43
N GLU A 217 8.94 -1.48 3.01
CA GLU A 217 10.01 -2.31 3.55
C GLU A 217 10.52 -1.76 4.87
N LEU A 218 10.74 -2.67 5.82
CA LEU A 218 11.30 -2.30 7.13
C LEU A 218 12.01 -3.49 7.76
N ALA A 219 13.24 -3.27 8.20
CA ALA A 219 14.06 -4.19 9.01
C ALA A 219 15.19 -3.39 9.67
N CYS A 220 16.00 -4.03 10.51
CA CYS A 220 17.20 -3.42 11.09
C CYS A 220 18.44 -3.84 10.26
N LEU A 221 18.83 -3.04 9.25
CA LEU A 221 19.90 -3.38 8.30
C LEU A 221 20.94 -2.30 8.03
N ASP A 222 20.76 -1.09 8.55
CA ASP A 222 21.65 0.06 8.31
C ASP A 222 23.07 -0.15 8.86
N ASP A 223 23.20 -0.89 9.95
CA ASP A 223 24.49 -1.29 10.52
C ASP A 223 24.59 -2.81 10.61
N ARG A 224 25.12 -3.41 9.55
CA ARG A 224 25.27 -4.89 9.46
C ARG A 224 26.09 -5.49 10.61
N SER A 225 26.90 -4.72 11.30
CA SER A 225 27.65 -5.21 12.47
C SER A 225 26.76 -5.43 13.69
N LYS A 226 25.61 -4.80 13.72
CA LYS A 226 24.60 -4.90 14.79
C LYS A 226 23.47 -5.87 14.48
N VAL A 227 23.37 -6.33 13.22
CA VAL A 227 22.32 -7.27 12.79
C VAL A 227 22.53 -8.62 13.48
N ASN A 228 21.60 -8.96 14.35
CA ASN A 228 21.54 -10.24 15.05
C ASN A 228 20.11 -10.51 15.53
N ASP A 229 19.81 -11.75 15.87
CA ASP A 229 18.45 -12.19 16.25
C ASP A 229 17.84 -11.37 17.40
N ALA A 230 18.63 -10.98 18.39
CA ALA A 230 18.15 -10.22 19.55
C ALA A 230 17.82 -8.77 19.16
N ALA A 231 18.67 -8.14 18.36
CA ALA A 231 18.48 -6.79 17.89
C ALA A 231 17.25 -6.69 16.96
N GLU A 232 17.12 -7.62 16.03
CA GLU A 232 15.95 -7.70 15.13
C GLU A 232 14.66 -7.90 15.92
N LEU A 233 14.66 -8.81 16.88
CA LEU A 233 13.48 -9.07 17.71
C LEU A 233 13.07 -7.86 18.56
N ALA A 234 14.03 -7.15 19.12
CA ALA A 234 13.77 -5.93 19.91
C ALA A 234 13.22 -4.82 19.00
N TYR A 235 13.91 -4.58 17.87
CA TYR A 235 13.49 -3.57 16.90
C TYR A 235 12.12 -3.85 16.31
N LEU A 236 11.84 -5.11 15.92
CA LEU A 236 10.54 -5.52 15.38
C LEU A 236 9.38 -5.14 16.32
N LYS A 237 9.51 -5.45 17.61
CA LYS A 237 8.46 -5.14 18.59
C LYS A 237 8.22 -3.64 18.72
N ASP A 238 9.29 -2.88 18.80
CA ASP A 238 9.23 -1.44 18.95
C ASP A 238 8.68 -0.74 17.71
N ALA A 239 9.16 -1.14 16.52
CA ALA A 239 8.73 -0.57 15.25
C ALA A 239 7.27 -0.91 14.95
N VAL A 240 6.86 -2.19 15.11
CA VAL A 240 5.48 -2.61 14.87
C VAL A 240 4.52 -1.88 15.80
N ALA A 241 4.86 -1.74 17.09
CA ALA A 241 4.02 -0.99 18.02
C ALA A 241 3.84 0.48 17.62
N ALA A 242 4.91 1.13 17.11
CA ALA A 242 4.83 2.49 16.62
C ALA A 242 3.96 2.61 15.36
N LEU A 243 4.16 1.72 14.37
CA LEU A 243 3.42 1.72 13.11
C LEU A 243 1.93 1.40 13.29
N GLU A 244 1.60 0.49 14.20
CA GLU A 244 0.19 0.19 14.51
C GLU A 244 -0.49 1.38 15.21
N ALA A 245 0.21 2.08 16.11
CA ALA A 245 -0.34 3.21 16.85
C ALA A 245 -0.51 4.49 16.00
N ASP A 246 0.24 4.64 14.91
CA ASP A 246 0.23 5.84 14.09
C ASP A 246 -0.96 5.83 13.11
N PRO A 247 -1.92 6.78 13.20
CA PRO A 247 -3.10 6.81 12.33
C PRO A 247 -2.79 7.13 10.87
N MET A 248 -1.64 7.77 10.57
CA MET A 248 -1.23 8.09 9.21
C MET A 248 -0.57 6.91 8.51
N VAL A 249 -0.03 5.94 9.25
CA VAL A 249 0.46 4.69 8.65
C VAL A 249 -0.73 3.85 8.20
N PHE A 250 -0.92 3.78 6.90
CA PHE A 250 -1.97 2.99 6.28
C PHE A 250 -1.59 1.51 6.19
N ARG A 251 -0.35 1.22 5.76
CA ARG A 251 0.19 -0.15 5.66
C ARG A 251 1.70 -0.17 5.92
N TYR A 252 2.19 -1.32 6.37
CA TYR A 252 3.63 -1.58 6.50
C TYR A 252 3.95 -3.05 6.21
N ALA A 253 5.17 -3.33 5.75
CA ALA A 253 5.64 -4.69 5.48
C ALA A 253 7.03 -4.90 6.06
N TRP A 254 7.20 -6.03 6.73
CA TRP A 254 8.53 -6.50 7.16
C TRP A 254 9.34 -7.00 5.96
N PHE A 255 10.58 -6.61 5.86
CA PHE A 255 11.56 -7.14 4.94
C PHE A 255 12.47 -8.12 5.72
N THR A 256 12.37 -9.46 5.58
CA THR A 256 11.59 -10.16 4.55
C THR A 256 11.16 -11.55 5.05
N GLY A 257 10.46 -12.30 4.22
CA GLY A 257 10.08 -13.68 4.55
C GLY A 257 11.30 -14.58 4.75
N ARG A 258 12.26 -14.61 3.79
CA ARG A 258 13.56 -15.28 3.92
C ARG A 258 14.68 -14.46 3.33
N SER A 259 15.81 -14.43 4.01
CA SER A 259 17.05 -13.84 3.53
C SER A 259 18.22 -14.78 3.79
N THR A 260 18.97 -15.07 2.74
CA THR A 260 20.26 -15.81 2.86
C THR A 260 21.42 -14.87 3.20
N ASN A 261 21.31 -13.60 2.80
CA ASN A 261 22.35 -12.59 3.02
C ASN A 261 22.29 -11.99 4.43
N SER A 262 21.11 -11.98 5.04
CA SER A 262 20.88 -11.45 6.40
C SER A 262 19.85 -12.34 7.11
N PRO A 263 20.21 -13.56 7.53
CA PRO A 263 19.29 -14.52 8.12
C PRO A 263 18.49 -13.98 9.33
N PRO A 264 19.04 -13.11 10.21
CA PRO A 264 18.30 -12.60 11.36
C PRO A 264 17.00 -11.87 11.07
N ILE A 265 16.86 -11.25 9.87
CA ILE A 265 15.62 -10.55 9.48
C ILE A 265 14.52 -11.50 8.98
N SER A 266 14.80 -12.78 8.81
CA SER A 266 13.88 -13.72 8.19
C SER A 266 12.71 -14.08 9.11
N LEU A 267 11.48 -13.95 8.61
CA LEU A 267 10.27 -14.41 9.30
C LEU A 267 10.05 -15.93 9.14
N LEU A 268 10.55 -16.50 8.05
CA LEU A 268 10.41 -17.91 7.69
C LEU A 268 11.77 -18.61 7.70
N GLY A 269 11.82 -19.77 8.34
CA GLY A 269 12.94 -20.71 8.32
C GLY A 269 12.76 -21.78 7.24
N ALA A 270 12.76 -23.07 7.62
CA ALA A 270 12.38 -24.15 6.71
C ALA A 270 10.94 -23.97 6.20
N ALA A 271 10.60 -24.60 5.07
CA ALA A 271 9.29 -24.47 4.45
C ALA A 271 8.14 -24.69 5.46
N GLY A 272 7.21 -23.75 5.52
CA GLY A 272 6.07 -23.77 6.45
C GLY A 272 6.44 -23.57 7.93
N LYS A 273 7.63 -23.07 8.26
CA LYS A 273 8.06 -22.83 9.64
C LYS A 273 8.39 -21.35 9.86
N LEU A 274 7.77 -20.76 10.87
CA LEU A 274 8.18 -19.44 11.36
C LEU A 274 9.52 -19.55 12.10
N THR A 275 10.35 -18.52 11.96
CA THR A 275 11.49 -18.29 12.87
C THR A 275 10.98 -17.74 14.20
N PRO A 276 11.84 -17.62 15.24
CA PRO A 276 11.47 -16.88 16.46
C PRO A 276 11.01 -15.43 16.15
N LEU A 277 11.65 -14.75 15.18
CA LEU A 277 11.26 -13.43 14.72
C LEU A 277 9.88 -13.45 14.04
N GLY A 278 9.63 -14.45 13.16
CA GLY A 278 8.34 -14.61 12.51
C GLY A 278 7.20 -14.91 13.48
N ALA A 279 7.46 -15.74 14.49
CA ALA A 279 6.50 -16.00 15.56
C ALA A 279 6.20 -14.73 16.38
N ALA A 280 7.24 -13.93 16.67
CA ALA A 280 7.07 -12.64 17.33
C ALA A 280 6.28 -11.65 16.46
N TYR A 281 6.55 -11.60 15.15
CA TYR A 281 5.80 -10.74 14.21
C TYR A 281 4.32 -11.12 14.16
N ALA A 282 4.04 -12.41 14.08
CA ALA A 282 2.68 -12.94 14.09
C ALA A 282 1.92 -12.64 15.38
N ALA A 283 2.62 -12.62 16.51
CA ALA A 283 2.04 -12.37 17.83
C ALA A 283 1.87 -10.89 18.19
N GLN A 284 2.42 -9.95 17.39
CA GLN A 284 2.23 -8.53 17.69
C GLN A 284 0.75 -8.15 17.60
N PRO A 285 0.25 -7.27 18.49
CA PRO A 285 -1.09 -6.70 18.35
C PRO A 285 -1.24 -6.00 17.00
N SER A 286 -2.44 -6.03 16.45
CA SER A 286 -2.84 -5.19 15.31
C SER A 286 -3.82 -4.14 15.81
N ALA A 287 -3.74 -2.94 15.23
CA ALA A 287 -4.76 -1.93 15.46
C ALA A 287 -6.14 -2.48 15.02
N PRO A 288 -7.21 -2.12 15.74
CA PRO A 288 -8.58 -2.55 15.43
C PRO A 288 -9.08 -2.06 14.07
#